data_3a48ec330dd01e212dd3bbca1296447a
#
_entry.id   3a48ec330dd01e212dd3bbca1296447a
#
_cell.length_a   1.000
_cell.length_b   1.000
_cell.length_c   1.000
_cell.angle_alpha   90.00
_cell.angle_beta   90.00
_cell.angle_gamma   90.00
#
_symmetry.space_group_name_H-M   'P 1'
#
loop_
_entity.id
_entity.type
_entity.pdbx_description
1 polymer ?
#
loop_
_entity_poly.entity_id
_entity_poly.type
_entity_poly.pdbx_seq_one_letter_code
_entity_poly.pdbx_strand_id
1 'polypeptide(L)'
;MTEKPRVCVLSEYSLREFNPAVYFDGYTWEMVIPKKPLVDFFQKLHATDKYDVYLNLCDGSDDRRHRYEGLDVVRALEEAHLPFTGANSAGYDPTREEMQAAAERCQIGFARGGHVTGVPEAEALSQSLRYPLMVKHPSSFGSTGMTRKSRVKSVRALQSQVKRICEKYGSARVEEFIDGREFTVLVCDNPDDLSAPYVYPPAEIIFPEGETFLHVHVKWRKWVYLKPVPDEALAERLMTMTRQIYLELNGTGYARADIRLRDDGELVMIEINPNPGILFKPEHFGPADVAITYDREGHHGFFERIFRSAVMRRNEKLIQYSISNEVAHADLRFVG
;
A
#
# COMPACT_ATOMS: atom_id res chain seq x y z
N MET A 1 23.82 -22.93 1.34
CA MET A 1 22.84 -22.04 2.02
C MET A 1 23.48 -20.68 2.05
N THR A 2 22.95 -19.72 1.31
CA THR A 2 23.38 -18.33 1.42
C THR A 2 23.03 -17.82 2.81
N GLU A 3 23.96 -17.16 3.47
CA GLU A 3 23.76 -16.56 4.78
C GLU A 3 22.57 -15.58 4.75
N LYS A 4 21.68 -15.64 5.74
CA LYS A 4 20.55 -14.73 5.81
C LYS A 4 21.06 -13.30 6.05
N PRO A 5 20.41 -12.27 5.42
CA PRO A 5 20.87 -10.90 5.58
C PRO A 5 20.69 -10.41 7.03
N ARG A 6 21.56 -9.48 7.45
CA ARG A 6 21.42 -8.72 8.69
C ARG A 6 20.37 -7.62 8.47
N VAL A 7 19.30 -7.62 9.27
CA VAL A 7 18.13 -6.77 9.04
C VAL A 7 18.06 -5.63 10.05
N CYS A 8 17.97 -4.40 9.56
CA CYS A 8 17.55 -3.25 10.37
C CYS A 8 16.03 -3.09 10.26
N VAL A 9 15.29 -3.27 11.34
CA VAL A 9 13.85 -2.99 11.38
C VAL A 9 13.64 -1.54 11.77
N LEU A 10 13.19 -0.73 10.82
CA LEU A 10 12.82 0.66 11.06
C LEU A 10 11.38 0.74 11.50
N SER A 11 11.12 1.30 12.67
CA SER A 11 9.76 1.46 13.21
C SER A 11 9.67 2.75 14.02
N GLU A 12 8.51 3.39 13.99
CA GLU A 12 8.17 4.57 14.79
C GLU A 12 7.76 4.19 16.21
N TYR A 13 7.38 2.94 16.43
CA TYR A 13 6.77 2.46 17.66
C TYR A 13 7.60 1.38 18.35
N SER A 14 7.39 1.25 19.65
CA SER A 14 7.71 -0.01 20.32
C SER A 14 6.86 -1.14 19.71
N LEU A 15 7.48 -2.26 19.37
CA LEU A 15 6.89 -3.44 18.71
C LEU A 15 5.75 -4.12 19.51
N ARG A 16 4.77 -3.37 20.00
CA ARG A 16 3.65 -3.92 20.78
C ARG A 16 2.65 -4.66 19.90
N GLU A 17 2.36 -4.11 18.71
CA GLU A 17 1.38 -4.69 17.76
C GLU A 17 2.07 -5.42 16.63
N PHE A 18 3.23 -4.92 16.19
CA PHE A 18 4.11 -5.56 15.22
C PHE A 18 5.24 -6.27 15.97
N ASN A 19 5.46 -7.54 15.72
CA ASN A 19 6.54 -8.27 16.34
C ASN A 19 7.30 -9.12 15.33
N PRO A 20 8.34 -8.58 14.68
CA PRO A 20 9.15 -9.34 13.73
C PRO A 20 9.82 -10.57 14.34
N ALA A 21 10.08 -10.60 15.64
CA ALA A 21 10.71 -11.73 16.31
C ALA A 21 10.00 -13.07 16.08
N VAL A 22 8.65 -13.04 15.92
CA VAL A 22 7.85 -14.25 15.66
C VAL A 22 8.17 -14.86 14.28
N TYR A 23 8.67 -14.05 13.33
CA TYR A 23 8.87 -14.45 11.94
C TYR A 23 10.35 -14.53 11.55
N PHE A 24 11.26 -14.00 12.38
CA PHE A 24 12.67 -13.82 12.05
C PHE A 24 13.58 -14.92 12.63
N ASP A 25 13.05 -16.13 12.71
CA ASP A 25 13.88 -17.27 13.11
C ASP A 25 15.09 -17.41 12.17
N GLY A 26 16.28 -17.40 12.78
CA GLY A 26 17.56 -17.47 12.07
C GLY A 26 18.00 -16.19 11.37
N TYR A 27 17.31 -15.04 11.52
CA TYR A 27 17.81 -13.74 11.10
C TYR A 27 18.57 -13.03 12.24
N THR A 28 19.64 -12.30 11.89
CA THR A 28 20.23 -11.31 12.79
C THR A 28 19.53 -9.98 12.53
N TRP A 29 18.90 -9.41 13.55
CA TRP A 29 18.13 -8.18 13.37
C TRP A 29 18.12 -7.29 14.61
N GLU A 30 17.96 -5.99 14.39
CA GLU A 30 17.77 -4.97 15.44
C GLU A 30 16.67 -4.00 15.03
N MET A 31 15.91 -3.49 16.00
CA MET A 31 14.95 -2.40 15.77
C MET A 31 15.59 -1.05 15.98
N VAL A 32 15.38 -0.16 15.06
CA VAL A 32 15.91 1.21 15.09
C VAL A 32 14.77 2.20 14.85
N ILE A 33 14.69 3.23 15.71
CA ILE A 33 13.75 4.34 15.55
C ILE A 33 14.47 5.48 14.83
N PRO A 34 14.03 5.88 13.62
CA PRO A 34 14.65 7.00 12.89
C PRO A 34 14.58 8.32 13.67
N LYS A 35 15.60 9.17 13.50
CA LYS A 35 15.70 10.47 14.19
C LYS A 35 16.05 11.57 13.20
N LYS A 36 15.46 12.75 13.35
CA LYS A 36 15.83 13.93 12.53
C LYS A 36 17.23 14.45 12.92
N PRO A 37 18.00 14.95 11.96
CA PRO A 37 17.74 14.96 10.53
C PRO A 37 17.88 13.56 9.93
N LEU A 38 16.86 13.13 9.12
CA LEU A 38 16.73 11.74 8.68
C LEU A 38 17.89 11.29 7.78
N VAL A 39 18.32 12.11 6.83
CA VAL A 39 19.41 11.76 5.89
C VAL A 39 20.70 11.51 6.65
N ASP A 40 21.11 12.44 7.50
CA ASP A 40 22.32 12.30 8.33
C ASP A 40 22.26 11.06 9.22
N PHE A 41 21.05 10.79 9.76
CA PHE A 41 20.81 9.62 10.59
C PHE A 41 21.06 8.33 9.79
N PHE A 42 20.47 8.19 8.61
CA PHE A 42 20.63 7.01 7.77
C PHE A 42 22.04 6.86 7.20
N GLN A 43 22.72 7.96 6.84
CA GLN A 43 24.12 7.92 6.41
C GLN A 43 25.04 7.40 7.53
N LYS A 44 24.86 7.88 8.76
CA LYS A 44 25.60 7.40 9.93
C LYS A 44 25.30 5.95 10.25
N LEU A 45 24.02 5.54 10.12
CA LEU A 45 23.61 4.17 10.34
C LEU A 45 24.24 3.24 9.30
N HIS A 46 24.25 3.65 8.03
CA HIS A 46 24.90 2.92 6.95
C HIS A 46 26.42 2.74 7.17
N ALA A 47 27.08 3.81 7.61
CA ALA A 47 28.52 3.79 7.89
C ALA A 47 28.94 2.79 8.99
N THR A 48 27.99 2.26 9.76
CA THR A 48 28.29 1.21 10.75
C THR A 48 28.52 -0.16 10.14
N ASP A 49 28.12 -0.38 8.89
CA ASP A 49 28.16 -1.66 8.15
C ASP A 49 27.53 -2.85 8.90
N LYS A 50 26.51 -2.54 9.72
CA LYS A 50 25.85 -3.56 10.55
C LYS A 50 24.74 -4.31 9.80
N TYR A 51 24.13 -3.71 8.77
CA TYR A 51 22.92 -4.18 8.15
C TYR A 51 23.06 -4.30 6.64
N ASP A 52 22.50 -5.37 6.11
CA ASP A 52 22.46 -5.65 4.68
C ASP A 52 21.16 -5.15 4.04
N VAL A 53 20.08 -5.01 4.81
CA VAL A 53 18.76 -4.56 4.36
C VAL A 53 17.99 -3.86 5.47
N TYR A 54 17.14 -2.91 5.08
CA TYR A 54 16.31 -2.11 5.97
C TYR A 54 14.83 -2.45 5.75
N LEU A 55 14.22 -3.16 6.72
CA LEU A 55 12.78 -3.41 6.75
C LEU A 55 12.08 -2.14 7.22
N ASN A 56 11.47 -1.40 6.29
CA ASN A 56 10.81 -0.15 6.61
C ASN A 56 9.35 -0.39 7.03
N LEU A 57 9.06 -0.20 8.33
CA LEU A 57 7.72 -0.24 8.92
C LEU A 57 7.26 1.15 9.38
N CYS A 58 7.92 2.24 8.92
CA CYS A 58 7.52 3.60 9.19
C CYS A 58 6.42 4.01 8.21
N ASP A 59 5.17 3.97 8.65
CA ASP A 59 3.99 4.29 7.82
C ASP A 59 3.52 5.74 7.95
N GLY A 60 4.17 6.52 8.83
CA GLY A 60 3.83 7.92 9.06
C GLY A 60 2.48 8.10 9.74
N SER A 61 2.05 7.09 10.50
CA SER A 61 0.86 7.24 11.30
C SER A 61 1.00 8.46 12.24
N ASP A 62 -0.12 9.08 12.55
CA ASP A 62 -0.35 10.37 13.21
C ASP A 62 0.36 10.56 14.59
N ASP A 63 1.53 9.93 14.79
CA ASP A 63 2.31 10.10 16.01
C ASP A 63 3.13 11.39 15.96
N ARG A 64 2.49 12.46 16.42
CA ARG A 64 3.08 13.79 16.61
C ARG A 64 4.41 13.79 17.40
N ARG A 65 4.80 12.65 17.99
CA ARG A 65 6.06 12.51 18.74
C ARG A 65 7.29 12.55 17.84
N HIS A 66 7.22 11.95 16.65
CA HIS A 66 8.39 11.82 15.75
C HIS A 66 8.51 12.94 14.71
N ARG A 67 7.45 13.70 14.43
CA ARG A 67 7.44 14.88 13.54
C ARG A 67 7.97 14.62 12.13
N TYR A 68 7.77 13.42 11.56
CA TYR A 68 8.02 13.11 10.17
C TYR A 68 6.92 12.21 9.62
N GLU A 69 6.75 12.24 8.31
CA GLU A 69 5.82 11.39 7.59
C GLU A 69 6.56 10.16 7.04
N GLY A 70 5.86 9.07 6.75
CA GLY A 70 6.48 7.87 6.18
C GLY A 70 7.21 8.15 4.87
N LEU A 71 6.68 9.05 4.03
CA LEU A 71 7.33 9.52 2.82
C LEU A 71 8.67 10.22 3.08
N ASP A 72 8.81 10.98 4.18
CA ASP A 72 10.09 11.60 4.55
C ASP A 72 11.15 10.54 4.86
N VAL A 73 10.75 9.45 5.52
CA VAL A 73 11.65 8.31 5.79
C VAL A 73 12.10 7.65 4.49
N VAL A 74 11.16 7.39 3.57
CA VAL A 74 11.48 6.78 2.26
C VAL A 74 12.44 7.66 1.46
N ARG A 75 12.19 8.96 1.35
CA ARG A 75 13.09 9.91 0.66
C ARG A 75 14.48 9.93 1.26
N ALA A 76 14.58 9.90 2.59
CA ALA A 76 15.87 9.89 3.26
C ALA A 76 16.63 8.56 3.07
N LEU A 77 15.93 7.43 3.00
CA LEU A 77 16.52 6.13 2.66
C LEU A 77 17.03 6.09 1.21
N GLU A 78 16.27 6.69 0.28
CA GLU A 78 16.68 6.82 -1.12
C GLU A 78 17.91 7.70 -1.29
N GLU A 79 17.96 8.85 -0.61
CA GLU A 79 19.08 9.78 -0.63
C GLU A 79 20.35 9.18 0.00
N ALA A 80 20.17 8.36 1.03
CA ALA A 80 21.27 7.62 1.65
C ALA A 80 21.67 6.34 0.86
N HIS A 81 21.03 6.06 -0.28
CA HIS A 81 21.25 4.88 -1.13
C HIS A 81 21.17 3.55 -0.40
N LEU A 82 20.22 3.41 0.52
CA LEU A 82 20.05 2.21 1.33
C LEU A 82 19.11 1.18 0.65
N PRO A 83 19.38 -0.13 0.80
CA PRO A 83 18.46 -1.18 0.37
C PRO A 83 17.31 -1.29 1.37
N PHE A 84 16.14 -0.75 1.05
CA PHE A 84 14.96 -0.76 1.94
C PHE A 84 13.76 -1.46 1.29
N THR A 85 12.92 -2.05 2.12
CA THR A 85 11.69 -2.71 1.69
C THR A 85 10.54 -1.71 1.54
N GLY A 86 9.54 -2.09 0.75
CA GLY A 86 8.34 -1.30 0.51
C GLY A 86 8.47 -0.36 -0.69
N ALA A 87 7.48 0.50 -0.86
CA ALA A 87 7.39 1.40 -1.99
C ALA A 87 8.47 2.49 -1.97
N ASN A 88 8.97 2.86 -3.15
CA ASN A 88 9.81 4.03 -3.34
C ASN A 88 8.99 5.33 -3.21
N SER A 89 9.66 6.48 -3.17
CA SER A 89 8.98 7.77 -2.99
C SER A 89 8.01 8.14 -4.12
N ALA A 90 8.22 7.64 -5.33
CA ALA A 90 7.36 7.90 -6.48
C ALA A 90 6.04 7.10 -6.42
N GLY A 91 6.08 5.88 -5.86
CA GLY A 91 4.92 4.99 -5.74
C GLY A 91 4.34 4.91 -4.32
N TYR A 92 4.79 5.77 -3.40
CA TYR A 92 4.44 5.67 -1.99
C TYR A 92 2.96 5.93 -1.68
N ASP A 93 2.36 6.92 -2.34
CA ASP A 93 0.98 7.36 -2.06
C ASP A 93 0.28 7.78 -3.37
N PRO A 94 -0.08 6.81 -4.24
CA PRO A 94 -0.77 7.12 -5.47
C PRO A 94 -2.16 7.70 -5.17
N THR A 95 -2.50 8.79 -5.85
CA THR A 95 -3.81 9.42 -5.75
C THR A 95 -4.92 8.53 -6.32
N ARG A 96 -6.16 8.79 -5.95
CA ARG A 96 -7.32 8.08 -6.53
C ARG A 96 -7.46 8.31 -8.02
N GLU A 97 -7.07 9.49 -8.48
CA GLU A 97 -7.05 9.88 -9.90
C GLU A 97 -5.98 9.10 -10.67
N GLU A 98 -4.79 8.93 -10.10
CA GLU A 98 -3.73 8.08 -10.68
C GLU A 98 -4.14 6.61 -10.72
N MET A 99 -4.73 6.09 -9.65
CA MET A 99 -5.27 4.72 -9.62
C MET A 99 -6.37 4.52 -10.68
N GLN A 100 -7.28 5.48 -10.82
CA GLN A 100 -8.35 5.43 -11.82
C GLN A 100 -7.77 5.47 -13.23
N ALA A 101 -6.85 6.39 -13.52
CA ALA A 101 -6.19 6.48 -14.81
C ALA A 101 -5.40 5.21 -15.17
N ALA A 102 -4.73 4.60 -14.20
CA ALA A 102 -4.05 3.32 -14.38
C ALA A 102 -5.04 2.18 -14.66
N ALA A 103 -6.14 2.11 -13.93
CA ALA A 103 -7.20 1.14 -14.16
C ALA A 103 -7.82 1.27 -15.56
N GLU A 104 -8.05 2.50 -16.03
CA GLU A 104 -8.55 2.78 -17.38
C GLU A 104 -7.58 2.28 -18.46
N ARG A 105 -6.26 2.53 -18.32
CA ARG A 105 -5.24 2.03 -19.27
C ARG A 105 -5.16 0.50 -19.29
N CYS A 106 -5.38 -0.14 -18.16
CA CYS A 106 -5.44 -1.61 -18.03
C CYS A 106 -6.81 -2.21 -18.40
N GLN A 107 -7.81 -1.40 -18.73
CA GLN A 107 -9.21 -1.83 -18.95
C GLN A 107 -9.81 -2.54 -17.73
N ILE A 108 -9.42 -2.08 -16.54
CA ILE A 108 -9.88 -2.59 -15.24
C ILE A 108 -11.02 -1.70 -14.73
N GLY A 109 -12.08 -2.30 -14.21
CA GLY A 109 -13.16 -1.57 -13.55
C GLY A 109 -12.63 -0.81 -12.33
N PHE A 110 -13.01 0.47 -12.20
CA PHE A 110 -12.69 1.33 -11.06
C PHE A 110 -13.94 2.07 -10.60
N ALA A 111 -14.06 2.37 -9.31
CA ALA A 111 -15.21 3.10 -8.78
C ALA A 111 -15.26 4.51 -9.39
N ARG A 112 -16.25 4.76 -10.26
CA ARG A 112 -16.43 6.07 -10.91
C ARG A 112 -16.72 7.14 -9.88
N GLY A 113 -16.03 8.27 -9.98
CA GLY A 113 -16.18 9.34 -9.01
C GLY A 113 -15.20 10.47 -9.25
N GLY A 114 -15.13 11.38 -8.30
CA GLY A 114 -14.25 12.52 -8.37
C GLY A 114 -14.07 13.23 -7.04
N HIS A 115 -13.10 14.12 -7.02
CA HIS A 115 -12.79 15.00 -5.92
C HIS A 115 -13.73 16.21 -5.93
N VAL A 116 -14.19 16.65 -4.76
CA VAL A 116 -15.08 17.79 -4.60
C VAL A 116 -14.66 18.63 -3.39
N THR A 117 -14.78 19.95 -3.51
CA THR A 117 -14.46 20.91 -2.44
C THR A 117 -15.69 21.37 -1.66
N GLY A 118 -16.89 21.01 -2.14
CA GLY A 118 -18.14 21.39 -1.49
C GLY A 118 -19.39 20.74 -2.07
N VAL A 119 -20.51 21.08 -1.46
CA VAL A 119 -21.83 20.52 -1.82
C VAL A 119 -22.23 20.81 -3.28
N PRO A 120 -22.06 22.02 -3.85
CA PRO A 120 -22.47 22.29 -5.22
C PRO A 120 -21.75 21.39 -6.25
N GLU A 121 -20.45 21.19 -6.08
CA GLU A 121 -19.66 20.30 -6.95
C GLU A 121 -20.10 18.84 -6.81
N ALA A 122 -20.39 18.40 -5.58
CA ALA A 122 -20.85 17.03 -5.32
C ALA A 122 -22.22 16.77 -5.94
N GLU A 123 -23.12 17.74 -5.92
CA GLU A 123 -24.43 17.62 -6.58
C GLU A 123 -24.27 17.52 -8.11
N ALA A 124 -23.45 18.38 -8.70
CA ALA A 124 -23.17 18.34 -10.14
C ALA A 124 -22.55 16.99 -10.54
N LEU A 125 -21.53 16.53 -9.82
CA LEU A 125 -20.89 15.24 -10.06
C LEU A 125 -21.89 14.08 -9.94
N SER A 126 -22.75 14.12 -8.92
CA SER A 126 -23.71 13.03 -8.66
C SER A 126 -24.72 12.79 -9.76
N GLN A 127 -24.95 13.76 -10.66
CA GLN A 127 -25.84 13.61 -11.81
C GLN A 127 -25.31 12.61 -12.84
N SER A 128 -24.00 12.40 -12.89
CA SER A 128 -23.33 11.42 -13.76
C SER A 128 -23.05 10.08 -13.11
N LEU A 129 -23.35 9.94 -11.79
CA LEU A 129 -23.05 8.74 -11.00
C LEU A 129 -24.32 7.98 -10.62
N ARG A 130 -24.16 6.67 -10.37
CA ARG A 130 -25.26 5.80 -9.92
C ARG A 130 -25.27 5.67 -8.40
N TYR A 131 -26.40 5.97 -7.78
CA TYR A 131 -26.60 5.71 -6.36
C TYR A 131 -26.70 4.20 -6.07
N PRO A 132 -26.28 3.72 -4.88
CA PRO A 132 -25.72 4.51 -3.76
C PRO A 132 -24.32 5.04 -4.06
N LEU A 133 -23.97 6.19 -3.46
CA LEU A 133 -22.63 6.75 -3.55
C LEU A 133 -21.87 6.56 -2.25
N MET A 134 -20.53 6.62 -2.31
CA MET A 134 -19.63 6.64 -1.18
C MET A 134 -18.99 8.03 -1.05
N VAL A 135 -19.02 8.59 0.15
CA VAL A 135 -18.32 9.84 0.48
C VAL A 135 -17.15 9.50 1.40
N LYS A 136 -15.93 9.77 0.93
CA LYS A 136 -14.67 9.41 1.60
C LYS A 136 -13.82 10.65 1.88
N HIS A 137 -12.82 10.46 2.72
CA HIS A 137 -11.65 11.35 2.78
C HIS A 137 -11.01 11.46 1.39
N PRO A 138 -10.48 12.62 0.99
CA PRO A 138 -9.92 12.82 -0.37
C PRO A 138 -8.74 11.88 -0.69
N SER A 139 -7.84 11.63 0.26
CA SER A 139 -6.58 10.95 0.02
C SER A 139 -6.11 10.02 1.15
N SER A 140 -6.94 9.66 2.14
CA SER A 140 -6.42 8.85 3.25
C SER A 140 -6.67 7.36 3.10
N PHE A 141 -5.77 6.59 3.72
CA PHE A 141 -5.87 5.15 3.96
C PHE A 141 -6.62 4.86 5.27
N GLY A 142 -6.88 3.58 5.54
CA GLY A 142 -7.35 3.12 6.84
C GLY A 142 -8.80 3.46 7.18
N SER A 143 -9.64 3.78 6.19
CA SER A 143 -11.04 4.16 6.39
C SER A 143 -11.24 5.45 7.19
N THR A 144 -10.24 6.35 7.21
CA THR A 144 -10.29 7.62 7.94
C THR A 144 -11.53 8.41 7.59
N GLY A 145 -12.28 8.85 8.60
CA GLY A 145 -13.52 9.62 8.45
C GLY A 145 -14.72 8.83 7.91
N MET A 146 -14.56 7.56 7.54
CA MET A 146 -15.64 6.71 7.05
C MET A 146 -16.51 6.18 8.19
N THR A 147 -17.83 6.27 8.00
CA THR A 147 -18.86 5.76 8.91
C THR A 147 -19.92 5.02 8.09
N ARG A 148 -20.86 4.33 8.73
CA ARG A 148 -22.04 3.77 8.02
C ARG A 148 -22.79 4.80 7.16
N LYS A 149 -22.77 6.08 7.56
CA LYS A 149 -23.42 7.18 6.83
C LYS A 149 -22.61 7.61 5.59
N SER A 150 -21.40 7.14 5.40
CA SER A 150 -20.59 7.44 4.20
C SER A 150 -21.16 6.82 2.94
N ARG A 151 -21.91 5.70 3.04
CA ARG A 151 -22.75 5.17 1.95
C ARG A 151 -24.06 5.94 1.90
N VAL A 152 -24.25 6.76 0.89
CA VAL A 152 -25.40 7.66 0.73
C VAL A 152 -26.34 7.17 -0.38
N LYS A 153 -27.66 7.24 -0.12
CA LYS A 153 -28.69 6.77 -1.06
C LYS A 153 -29.56 7.91 -1.62
N SER A 154 -29.26 9.15 -1.27
CA SER A 154 -30.03 10.31 -1.72
C SER A 154 -29.18 11.57 -1.74
N VAL A 155 -29.59 12.57 -2.51
CA VAL A 155 -28.93 13.88 -2.59
C VAL A 155 -28.82 14.53 -1.20
N ARG A 156 -29.86 14.49 -0.38
CA ARG A 156 -29.83 15.04 0.98
C ARG A 156 -28.76 14.38 1.85
N ALA A 157 -28.61 13.06 1.75
CA ALA A 157 -27.56 12.33 2.47
C ALA A 157 -26.16 12.68 1.93
N LEU A 158 -26.03 12.82 0.60
CA LEU A 158 -24.80 13.27 -0.05
C LEU A 158 -24.36 14.64 0.47
N GLN A 159 -25.26 15.64 0.42
CA GLN A 159 -24.99 17.00 0.93
C GLN A 159 -24.48 16.97 2.37
N SER A 160 -25.17 16.22 3.26
CA SER A 160 -24.79 16.11 4.67
C SER A 160 -23.40 15.49 4.87
N GLN A 161 -23.07 14.43 4.12
CA GLN A 161 -21.77 13.76 4.27
C GLN A 161 -20.64 14.55 3.61
N VAL A 162 -20.85 15.15 2.46
CA VAL A 162 -19.86 16.03 1.81
C VAL A 162 -19.54 17.22 2.72
N LYS A 163 -20.57 17.90 3.26
CA LYS A 163 -20.37 18.98 4.20
C LYS A 163 -19.48 18.54 5.39
N ARG A 164 -19.82 17.42 6.03
CA ARG A 164 -19.07 16.87 7.16
C ARG A 164 -17.60 16.58 6.84
N ILE A 165 -17.34 15.99 5.67
CA ILE A 165 -15.98 15.63 5.27
C ILE A 165 -15.18 16.88 4.86
N CYS A 166 -15.78 17.78 4.05
CA CYS A 166 -15.12 19.02 3.63
C CYS A 166 -14.82 19.96 4.82
N GLU A 167 -15.73 20.08 5.78
CA GLU A 167 -15.49 20.88 7.00
C GLU A 167 -14.31 20.36 7.82
N LYS A 168 -14.07 19.05 7.80
CA LYS A 168 -13.01 18.43 8.59
C LYS A 168 -11.68 18.34 7.85
N TYR A 169 -11.70 18.10 6.53
CA TYR A 169 -10.53 17.74 5.74
C TYR A 169 -10.30 18.65 4.53
N GLY A 170 -11.11 19.70 4.37
CA GLY A 170 -11.02 20.67 3.27
C GLY A 170 -11.71 20.23 1.98
N SER A 171 -11.82 18.92 1.73
CA SER A 171 -12.41 18.37 0.52
C SER A 171 -12.87 16.93 0.75
N ALA A 172 -13.57 16.34 -0.23
CA ALA A 172 -14.05 14.96 -0.18
C ALA A 172 -13.89 14.27 -1.53
N ARG A 173 -13.80 12.92 -1.54
CA ARG A 173 -14.05 12.12 -2.72
C ARG A 173 -15.47 11.57 -2.68
N VAL A 174 -16.19 11.73 -3.80
CA VAL A 174 -17.51 11.16 -4.03
C VAL A 174 -17.41 10.17 -5.17
N GLU A 175 -17.82 8.92 -4.95
CA GLU A 175 -17.75 7.86 -5.95
C GLU A 175 -18.94 6.90 -5.88
N GLU A 176 -19.18 6.12 -6.93
CA GLU A 176 -20.19 5.05 -6.91
C GLU A 176 -19.81 4.01 -5.84
N PHE A 177 -20.77 3.61 -5.02
CA PHE A 177 -20.59 2.48 -4.13
C PHE A 177 -20.69 1.19 -4.93
N ILE A 178 -19.64 0.42 -4.95
CA ILE A 178 -19.62 -0.88 -5.61
C ILE A 178 -20.18 -1.91 -4.65
N ASP A 179 -21.35 -2.44 -4.92
CA ASP A 179 -21.95 -3.53 -4.15
C ASP A 179 -21.33 -4.88 -4.59
N GLY A 180 -21.32 -5.85 -3.70
CA GLY A 180 -20.80 -7.19 -3.99
C GLY A 180 -19.79 -7.70 -2.97
N ARG A 181 -19.17 -8.84 -3.27
CA ARG A 181 -18.14 -9.48 -2.45
C ARG A 181 -16.86 -8.68 -2.50
N GLU A 182 -16.14 -8.58 -1.38
CA GLU A 182 -14.87 -7.84 -1.30
C GLU A 182 -13.70 -8.79 -1.08
N PHE A 183 -12.61 -8.52 -1.78
CA PHE A 183 -11.38 -9.31 -1.75
C PHE A 183 -10.19 -8.41 -1.51
N THR A 184 -9.19 -8.98 -0.85
CA THR A 184 -7.88 -8.35 -0.67
C THR A 184 -6.81 -9.25 -1.27
N VAL A 185 -5.86 -8.65 -2.00
CA VAL A 185 -4.80 -9.36 -2.72
C VAL A 185 -3.48 -8.68 -2.48
N LEU A 186 -2.52 -9.40 -1.93
CA LEU A 186 -1.16 -8.91 -1.72
C LEU A 186 -0.30 -9.19 -2.95
N VAL A 187 0.55 -8.23 -3.31
CA VAL A 187 1.55 -8.35 -4.38
C VAL A 187 2.89 -7.83 -3.86
N CYS A 188 3.98 -8.42 -4.31
CA CYS A 188 5.32 -7.90 -4.06
C CYS A 188 6.22 -8.05 -5.30
N ASP A 189 7.31 -7.33 -5.31
CA ASP A 189 8.36 -7.52 -6.31
C ASP A 189 8.80 -8.99 -6.35
N ASN A 190 9.10 -9.47 -7.54
CA ASN A 190 9.75 -10.75 -7.75
C ASN A 190 11.23 -10.48 -8.06
N PRO A 191 12.17 -10.84 -7.17
CA PRO A 191 13.58 -10.58 -7.38
C PRO A 191 14.21 -11.36 -8.55
N ASP A 192 13.51 -12.38 -9.05
CA ASP A 192 13.99 -13.16 -10.18
C ASP A 192 13.50 -12.60 -11.53
N ASP A 193 12.40 -11.81 -11.51
CA ASP A 193 11.84 -11.11 -12.67
C ASP A 193 10.93 -9.95 -12.21
N LEU A 194 11.45 -8.72 -12.22
CA LEU A 194 10.70 -7.53 -11.81
C LEU A 194 9.50 -7.21 -12.73
N SER A 195 9.50 -7.74 -13.97
CA SER A 195 8.35 -7.60 -14.88
C SER A 195 7.19 -8.54 -14.55
N ALA A 196 7.41 -9.53 -13.69
CA ALA A 196 6.45 -10.53 -13.25
C ALA A 196 6.31 -10.53 -11.70
N PRO A 197 5.71 -9.50 -11.09
CA PRO A 197 5.53 -9.41 -9.64
C PRO A 197 4.84 -10.66 -9.08
N TYR A 198 5.26 -11.07 -7.89
CA TYR A 198 4.67 -12.20 -7.20
C TYR A 198 3.35 -11.78 -6.52
N VAL A 199 2.27 -12.46 -6.84
CA VAL A 199 0.94 -12.18 -6.27
C VAL A 199 0.53 -13.34 -5.39
N TYR A 200 0.14 -13.03 -4.15
CA TYR A 200 -0.27 -13.98 -3.15
C TYR A 200 -1.72 -14.45 -3.38
N PRO A 201 -2.09 -15.62 -2.84
CA PRO A 201 -3.47 -16.09 -2.89
C PRO A 201 -4.43 -15.05 -2.30
N PRO A 202 -5.54 -14.73 -3.00
CA PRO A 202 -6.49 -13.74 -2.53
C PRO A 202 -7.26 -14.21 -1.29
N ALA A 203 -7.65 -13.25 -0.45
CA ALA A 203 -8.56 -13.47 0.66
C ALA A 203 -9.88 -12.73 0.46
N GLU A 204 -11.01 -13.38 0.72
CA GLU A 204 -12.34 -12.76 0.75
C GLU A 204 -12.60 -12.17 2.13
N ILE A 205 -13.06 -10.92 2.15
CA ILE A 205 -13.46 -10.21 3.37
C ILE A 205 -14.92 -10.53 3.67
N ILE A 206 -15.16 -11.19 4.80
CA ILE A 206 -16.50 -11.52 5.28
C ILE A 206 -16.91 -10.46 6.31
N PHE A 207 -17.87 -9.65 5.95
CA PHE A 207 -18.39 -8.61 6.83
C PHE A 207 -19.30 -9.21 7.92
N PRO A 208 -19.28 -8.61 9.13
CA PRO A 208 -20.27 -8.91 10.16
C PRO A 208 -21.69 -8.61 9.65
N GLU A 209 -22.69 -9.28 10.22
CA GLU A 209 -24.09 -9.05 9.86
C GLU A 209 -24.48 -7.56 9.89
N GLY A 210 -25.15 -7.12 8.84
CA GLY A 210 -25.59 -5.73 8.64
C GLY A 210 -24.50 -4.75 8.18
N GLU A 211 -23.26 -5.22 7.95
CA GLU A 211 -22.17 -4.42 7.38
C GLU A 211 -21.90 -4.84 5.93
N THR A 212 -21.56 -3.85 5.09
CA THR A 212 -21.30 -4.09 3.66
C THR A 212 -20.00 -3.46 3.17
N PHE A 213 -19.25 -2.79 4.04
CA PHE A 213 -17.96 -2.19 3.73
C PHE A 213 -17.17 -1.88 4.99
N LEU A 214 -15.85 -1.72 4.83
CA LEU A 214 -14.94 -1.34 5.91
C LEU A 214 -15.08 0.14 6.26
N HIS A 215 -15.54 0.43 7.45
CA HIS A 215 -15.50 1.75 8.05
C HIS A 215 -14.82 1.69 9.43
N VAL A 216 -14.48 2.83 10.01
CA VAL A 216 -13.69 2.91 11.26
C VAL A 216 -14.20 1.95 12.35
N HIS A 217 -15.51 1.88 12.57
CA HIS A 217 -16.07 1.02 13.62
C HIS A 217 -15.89 -0.48 13.29
N VAL A 218 -16.06 -0.89 12.04
CA VAL A 218 -15.84 -2.29 11.61
C VAL A 218 -14.37 -2.63 11.71
N LYS A 219 -13.51 -1.76 11.18
CA LYS A 219 -12.06 -2.01 11.12
C LYS A 219 -11.41 -2.16 12.50
N TRP A 220 -11.85 -1.37 13.48
CA TRP A 220 -11.16 -1.28 14.78
C TRP A 220 -11.93 -1.90 15.95
N ARG A 221 -13.21 -2.27 15.79
CA ARG A 221 -14.04 -2.79 16.88
C ARG A 221 -14.81 -4.06 16.58
N LYS A 222 -14.96 -4.42 15.30
CA LYS A 222 -15.58 -5.66 14.85
C LYS A 222 -14.58 -6.38 13.97
N TRP A 223 -14.19 -7.58 14.36
CA TRP A 223 -13.31 -8.39 13.56
C TRP A 223 -14.00 -8.75 12.24
N VAL A 224 -13.39 -8.38 11.12
CA VAL A 224 -13.71 -8.99 9.83
C VAL A 224 -13.02 -10.34 9.75
N TYR A 225 -13.73 -11.32 9.26
CA TYR A 225 -13.16 -12.63 8.99
C TYR A 225 -12.65 -12.65 7.56
N LEU A 226 -11.44 -13.17 7.37
CA LEU A 226 -10.87 -13.39 6.04
C LEU A 226 -10.82 -14.90 5.77
N LYS A 227 -11.23 -15.30 4.58
CA LYS A 227 -11.17 -16.70 4.14
C LYS A 227 -10.48 -16.82 2.79
N PRO A 228 -9.84 -17.96 2.49
CA PRO A 228 -9.26 -18.19 1.17
C PRO A 228 -10.35 -18.21 0.10
N VAL A 229 -9.98 -17.92 -1.14
CA VAL A 229 -10.84 -18.01 -2.32
C VAL A 229 -10.67 -19.38 -2.96
N PRO A 230 -11.63 -20.31 -2.81
CA PRO A 230 -11.49 -21.67 -3.32
C PRO A 230 -11.74 -21.79 -4.82
N ASP A 231 -12.38 -20.81 -5.43
CA ASP A 231 -12.61 -20.74 -6.87
C ASP A 231 -11.31 -20.29 -7.56
N GLU A 232 -10.60 -21.23 -8.17
CA GLU A 232 -9.33 -21.01 -8.83
C GLU A 232 -9.43 -19.99 -9.98
N ALA A 233 -10.52 -20.03 -10.75
CA ALA A 233 -10.73 -19.10 -11.86
C ALA A 233 -10.92 -17.67 -11.36
N LEU A 234 -11.66 -17.49 -10.28
CA LEU A 234 -11.81 -16.18 -9.63
C LEU A 234 -10.48 -15.73 -9.00
N ALA A 235 -9.77 -16.62 -8.33
CA ALA A 235 -8.48 -16.32 -7.73
C ALA A 235 -7.48 -15.80 -8.79
N GLU A 236 -7.37 -16.48 -9.92
CA GLU A 236 -6.48 -16.07 -11.03
C GLU A 236 -6.88 -14.72 -11.63
N ARG A 237 -8.18 -14.45 -11.79
CA ARG A 237 -8.65 -13.13 -12.25
C ARG A 237 -8.27 -12.01 -11.28
N LEU A 238 -8.42 -12.22 -9.97
CA LEU A 238 -8.04 -11.28 -8.92
C LEU A 238 -6.53 -11.03 -8.92
N MET A 239 -5.73 -12.09 -9.02
CA MET A 239 -4.26 -12.01 -9.06
C MET A 239 -3.77 -11.31 -10.32
N THR A 240 -4.34 -11.62 -11.48
CA THR A 240 -4.01 -10.97 -12.76
C THR A 240 -4.30 -9.48 -12.72
N MET A 241 -5.49 -9.09 -12.26
CA MET A 241 -5.87 -7.69 -12.09
C MET A 241 -4.91 -6.94 -11.16
N THR A 242 -4.54 -7.55 -10.04
CA THR A 242 -3.60 -6.96 -9.08
C THR A 242 -2.22 -6.77 -9.68
N ARG A 243 -1.71 -7.77 -10.42
CA ARG A 243 -0.43 -7.68 -11.12
C ARG A 243 -0.41 -6.54 -12.14
N GLN A 244 -1.44 -6.44 -12.95
CA GLN A 244 -1.55 -5.41 -13.98
C GLN A 244 -1.53 -4.00 -13.39
N ILE A 245 -2.34 -3.74 -12.38
CA ILE A 245 -2.41 -2.40 -11.77
C ILE A 245 -1.13 -2.04 -10.99
N TYR A 246 -0.50 -3.03 -10.36
CA TYR A 246 0.78 -2.83 -9.67
C TYR A 246 1.88 -2.39 -10.65
N LEU A 247 1.98 -3.07 -11.78
CA LEU A 247 2.94 -2.72 -12.85
C LEU A 247 2.63 -1.36 -13.47
N GLU A 248 1.36 -1.08 -13.77
CA GLU A 248 0.93 0.16 -14.40
C GLU A 248 1.18 1.40 -13.52
N LEU A 249 1.12 1.23 -12.21
CA LEU A 249 1.46 2.26 -11.22
C LEU A 249 2.97 2.33 -10.91
N ASN A 250 3.81 1.58 -11.64
CA ASN A 250 5.23 1.43 -11.35
C ASN A 250 5.48 1.03 -9.88
N GLY A 251 4.67 0.10 -9.38
CA GLY A 251 4.74 -0.40 -8.01
C GLY A 251 6.12 -0.96 -7.69
N THR A 252 6.55 -0.75 -6.46
CA THR A 252 7.82 -1.27 -5.93
C THR A 252 7.62 -1.81 -4.53
N GLY A 253 8.42 -2.79 -4.14
CA GLY A 253 8.36 -3.41 -2.83
C GLY A 253 7.17 -4.35 -2.70
N TYR A 254 6.10 -3.89 -2.07
CA TYR A 254 4.86 -4.65 -1.93
C TYR A 254 3.66 -3.73 -1.79
N ALA A 255 2.49 -4.21 -2.21
CA ALA A 255 1.23 -3.49 -2.14
C ALA A 255 0.06 -4.44 -1.92
N ARG A 256 -1.09 -3.91 -1.48
CA ARG A 256 -2.32 -4.66 -1.31
C ARG A 256 -3.46 -4.01 -2.10
N ALA A 257 -4.03 -4.74 -3.03
CA ALA A 257 -5.22 -4.34 -3.76
C ALA A 257 -6.49 -4.77 -3.02
N ASP A 258 -7.46 -3.88 -2.93
CA ASP A 258 -8.79 -4.17 -2.43
C ASP A 258 -9.77 -4.09 -3.62
N ILE A 259 -10.48 -5.20 -3.90
CA ILE A 259 -11.25 -5.44 -5.14
C ILE A 259 -12.65 -5.91 -4.78
N ARG A 260 -13.67 -5.47 -5.53
CA ARG A 260 -15.02 -5.98 -5.42
C ARG A 260 -15.45 -6.77 -6.65
N LEU A 261 -16.18 -7.85 -6.40
CA LEU A 261 -16.87 -8.63 -7.41
C LEU A 261 -18.36 -8.28 -7.37
N ARG A 262 -18.88 -7.70 -8.44
CA ARG A 262 -20.30 -7.42 -8.63
C ARG A 262 -21.10 -8.70 -8.90
N ASP A 263 -22.42 -8.63 -8.76
CA ASP A 263 -23.32 -9.75 -9.03
C ASP A 263 -23.33 -10.17 -10.52
N ASP A 264 -22.98 -9.25 -11.44
CA ASP A 264 -22.80 -9.52 -12.86
C ASP A 264 -21.45 -10.16 -13.22
N GLY A 265 -20.58 -10.37 -12.24
CA GLY A 265 -19.27 -10.98 -12.41
C GLY A 265 -18.16 -9.99 -12.76
N GLU A 266 -18.43 -8.67 -12.82
CA GLU A 266 -17.42 -7.65 -13.01
C GLU A 266 -16.52 -7.49 -11.76
N LEU A 267 -15.20 -7.49 -11.96
CA LEU A 267 -14.25 -7.11 -10.93
C LEU A 267 -13.99 -5.61 -10.99
N VAL A 268 -14.11 -4.93 -9.86
CA VAL A 268 -13.92 -3.49 -9.73
C VAL A 268 -12.90 -3.21 -8.64
N MET A 269 -11.81 -2.53 -8.99
CA MET A 269 -10.81 -2.09 -8.01
C MET A 269 -11.37 -0.96 -7.15
N ILE A 270 -11.15 -1.07 -5.85
CA ILE A 270 -11.47 -0.03 -4.87
C ILE A 270 -10.24 0.85 -4.64
N GLU A 271 -9.11 0.20 -4.36
CA GLU A 271 -7.83 0.86 -4.12
C GLU A 271 -6.67 -0.14 -4.19
N ILE A 272 -5.46 0.38 -4.36
CA ILE A 272 -4.22 -0.33 -4.07
C ILE A 272 -3.44 0.47 -3.04
N ASN A 273 -3.02 -0.20 -1.97
CA ASN A 273 -2.29 0.41 -0.85
C ASN A 273 -0.84 -0.04 -0.89
N PRO A 274 0.11 0.83 -1.24
CA PRO A 274 1.52 0.56 -1.02
C PRO A 274 1.82 0.44 0.48
N ASN A 275 2.79 -0.37 0.83
CA ASN A 275 3.18 -0.60 2.23
C ASN A 275 2.02 -0.91 3.19
N PRO A 276 1.13 -1.88 2.87
CA PRO A 276 0.10 -2.28 3.82
C PRO A 276 0.75 -2.80 5.10
N GLY A 277 0.06 -2.65 6.24
CA GLY A 277 0.56 -3.18 7.51
C GLY A 277 0.79 -4.69 7.42
N ILE A 278 1.97 -5.11 7.85
CA ILE A 278 2.46 -6.49 7.90
C ILE A 278 3.05 -6.78 9.29
N LEU A 279 3.30 -8.05 9.59
CA LEU A 279 3.94 -8.49 10.84
C LEU A 279 3.09 -8.23 12.09
N PHE A 280 1.78 -8.23 11.93
CA PHE A 280 0.89 -8.29 13.08
C PHE A 280 1.09 -9.60 13.84
N LYS A 281 0.78 -9.61 15.12
CA LYS A 281 0.78 -10.84 15.91
C LYS A 281 -0.19 -11.86 15.30
N PRO A 282 0.14 -13.18 15.37
CA PRO A 282 -0.72 -14.23 14.80
C PRO A 282 -2.18 -14.17 15.25
N GLU A 283 -2.44 -13.71 16.48
CA GLU A 283 -3.79 -13.56 17.03
C GLU A 283 -4.57 -12.40 16.40
N HIS A 284 -3.86 -11.50 15.67
CA HIS A 284 -4.41 -10.27 15.15
C HIS A 284 -3.93 -9.97 13.71
N PHE A 285 -3.75 -11.00 12.90
CA PHE A 285 -3.30 -10.82 11.51
C PHE A 285 -4.10 -9.77 10.76
N GLY A 286 -3.37 -8.84 10.13
CA GLY A 286 -3.91 -7.96 9.12
C GLY A 286 -4.18 -8.70 7.79
N PRO A 287 -4.90 -8.09 6.86
CA PRO A 287 -5.23 -8.72 5.58
C PRO A 287 -3.99 -9.18 4.78
N ALA A 288 -2.89 -8.45 4.85
CA ALA A 288 -1.65 -8.84 4.19
C ALA A 288 -1.04 -10.11 4.81
N ASP A 289 -0.97 -10.18 6.16
CA ASP A 289 -0.45 -11.38 6.85
C ASP A 289 -1.32 -12.61 6.55
N VAL A 290 -2.66 -12.45 6.52
CA VAL A 290 -3.56 -13.55 6.17
C VAL A 290 -3.28 -14.06 4.75
N ALA A 291 -3.13 -13.17 3.76
CA ALA A 291 -2.77 -13.56 2.39
C ALA A 291 -1.43 -14.31 2.33
N ILE A 292 -0.43 -13.85 3.11
CA ILE A 292 0.86 -14.53 3.23
C ILE A 292 0.71 -15.95 3.81
N THR A 293 -0.18 -16.16 4.80
CA THR A 293 -0.39 -17.50 5.37
C THR A 293 -1.05 -18.49 4.42
N TYR A 294 -1.72 -18.01 3.37
CA TYR A 294 -2.29 -18.87 2.33
C TYR A 294 -1.28 -19.30 1.27
N ASP A 295 -0.12 -18.64 1.25
CA ASP A 295 0.99 -19.02 0.38
C ASP A 295 1.80 -20.17 0.97
N ARG A 296 2.29 -21.09 0.09
CA ARG A 296 3.06 -22.26 0.51
C ARG A 296 4.35 -21.89 1.25
N GLU A 297 4.99 -20.80 0.88
CA GLU A 297 6.26 -20.36 1.46
C GLU A 297 6.06 -19.42 2.68
N GLY A 298 4.82 -18.95 2.88
CA GLY A 298 4.43 -18.13 4.01
C GLY A 298 5.29 -16.87 4.19
N HIS A 299 5.42 -16.44 5.44
CA HIS A 299 6.21 -15.25 5.79
C HIS A 299 7.69 -15.37 5.42
N HIS A 300 8.26 -16.59 5.44
CA HIS A 300 9.66 -16.79 5.05
C HIS A 300 9.88 -16.42 3.58
N GLY A 301 9.05 -16.94 2.67
CA GLY A 301 9.14 -16.61 1.25
C GLY A 301 8.85 -15.12 0.97
N PHE A 302 7.91 -14.52 1.73
CA PHE A 302 7.66 -13.09 1.63
C PHE A 302 8.89 -12.26 1.96
N PHE A 303 9.57 -12.53 3.08
CA PHE A 303 10.79 -11.81 3.46
C PHE A 303 11.92 -12.01 2.46
N GLU A 304 12.11 -13.23 1.99
CA GLU A 304 13.14 -13.49 0.98
C GLU A 304 12.93 -12.61 -0.26
N ARG A 305 11.69 -12.54 -0.76
CA ARG A 305 11.37 -11.72 -1.93
C ARG A 305 11.62 -10.24 -1.67
N ILE A 306 11.06 -9.67 -0.61
CA ILE A 306 11.17 -8.22 -0.38
C ILE A 306 12.60 -7.79 -0.01
N PHE A 307 13.39 -8.63 0.66
CA PHE A 307 14.78 -8.30 0.98
C PHE A 307 15.68 -8.38 -0.26
N ARG A 308 15.55 -9.45 -1.06
CA ARG A 308 16.31 -9.57 -2.31
C ARG A 308 15.97 -8.44 -3.27
N SER A 309 14.69 -8.12 -3.43
CA SER A 309 14.25 -7.02 -4.30
C SER A 309 14.76 -5.66 -3.82
N ALA A 310 14.80 -5.41 -2.51
CA ALA A 310 15.36 -4.18 -1.95
C ALA A 310 16.85 -4.00 -2.30
N VAL A 311 17.64 -5.08 -2.18
CA VAL A 311 19.06 -5.08 -2.53
C VAL A 311 19.26 -4.89 -4.04
N MET A 312 18.45 -5.56 -4.86
CA MET A 312 18.50 -5.41 -6.32
C MET A 312 18.21 -3.98 -6.77
N ARG A 313 17.11 -3.40 -6.31
CA ARG A 313 16.73 -2.01 -6.65
C ARG A 313 17.81 -1.00 -6.29
N ARG A 314 18.43 -1.16 -5.12
CA ARG A 314 19.58 -0.32 -4.73
C ARG A 314 20.73 -0.45 -5.71
N ASN A 315 21.09 -1.68 -6.10
CA ASN A 315 22.21 -1.94 -7.00
C ASN A 315 21.95 -1.38 -8.41
N GLU A 316 20.74 -1.54 -8.95
CA GLU A 316 20.35 -0.97 -10.24
C GLU A 316 20.45 0.57 -10.25
N LYS A 317 19.95 1.24 -9.20
CA LYS A 317 20.09 2.69 -9.07
C LYS A 317 21.55 3.14 -9.02
N LEU A 318 22.43 2.43 -8.31
CA LEU A 318 23.84 2.72 -8.26
C LEU A 318 24.53 2.57 -9.61
N ILE A 319 24.18 1.54 -10.38
CA ILE A 319 24.70 1.32 -11.74
C ILE A 319 24.25 2.47 -12.66
N GLN A 320 22.97 2.82 -12.65
CA GLN A 320 22.42 3.94 -13.44
C GLN A 320 23.10 5.27 -13.09
N TYR A 321 23.34 5.52 -11.82
CA TYR A 321 24.03 6.72 -11.35
C TYR A 321 25.49 6.77 -11.84
N SER A 322 26.20 5.64 -11.79
CA SER A 322 27.58 5.53 -12.30
C SER A 322 27.65 5.79 -13.80
N ILE A 323 26.77 5.18 -14.59
CA ILE A 323 26.69 5.36 -16.05
C ILE A 323 26.38 6.83 -16.38
N SER A 324 25.44 7.46 -15.69
CA SER A 324 25.07 8.86 -15.91
C SER A 324 26.24 9.82 -15.63
N ASN A 325 27.02 9.56 -14.60
CA ASN A 325 28.20 10.34 -14.27
C ASN A 325 29.34 10.15 -15.29
N GLU A 326 29.55 8.93 -15.78
CA GLU A 326 30.56 8.67 -16.81
C GLU A 326 30.20 9.38 -18.13
N VAL A 327 28.93 9.39 -18.53
CA VAL A 327 28.44 10.10 -19.70
C VAL A 327 28.62 11.61 -19.53
N ALA A 328 28.24 12.16 -18.38
CA ALA A 328 28.41 13.59 -18.08
C ALA A 328 29.88 14.03 -18.08
N HIS A 329 30.79 13.17 -17.62
CA HIS A 329 32.23 13.41 -17.67
C HIS A 329 32.83 13.23 -19.07
N ALA A 330 32.25 12.39 -19.92
CA ALA A 330 32.66 12.22 -21.32
C ALA A 330 32.29 13.46 -22.13
N ASP A 331 31.08 14.00 -21.97
CA ASP A 331 30.62 15.21 -22.67
C ASP A 331 31.46 16.45 -22.32
N LEU A 332 31.97 16.55 -21.08
CA LEU A 332 32.86 17.65 -20.66
C LEU A 332 34.25 17.57 -21.28
N ARG A 333 34.68 16.42 -21.80
CA ARG A 333 35.98 16.23 -22.50
C ARG A 333 35.94 16.57 -23.98
N PHE A 334 34.75 16.74 -24.57
CA PHE A 334 34.55 17.09 -25.98
C PHE A 334 34.27 18.58 -26.22
N VAL A 335 34.26 19.43 -25.16
CA VAL A 335 34.01 20.88 -25.20
C VAL A 335 35.25 21.68 -24.83
N GLY A 336 36.43 21.03 -24.81
CA GLY A 336 37.75 21.68 -24.57
C GLY A 336 38.60 21.80 -25.83
#